data_3111cec98cc7df18944c1452db1e246c
#
_entry.id   3111cec98cc7df18944c1452db1e246c
#
_cell.length_a   1.000
_cell.length_b   1.000
_cell.length_c   1.000
_cell.angle_alpha   90.00
_cell.angle_beta   90.00
_cell.angle_gamma   90.00
#
_symmetry.space_group_name_H-M   'P 1'
#
loop_
_entity.id
_entity.type
_entity.pdbx_description
1 polymer ?
#
loop_
_entity_poly.entity_id
_entity_poly.type
_entity_poly.pdbx_seq_one_letter_code
_entity_poly.pdbx_strand_id
1 'polypeptide(L)'
;MKQFLPISKEEIAERGWEQLDFLFVSGDAYVDHPSFGPAVICRVLEAQGYKVALLCQPRWEKPEYFAALGKPRLGVLISGGNLDSMLCRYTAAKHERSVDKYTAGGAVGKRPDHATAVYAQMVKRLWPDMPVIIGGIEASLRRFVHYDYWENRLLPSILESSGADLLVYGMGEKQVVEIADYLSGGASIEDMRYIRGTAYAADTLPEEEYVKLPGWKAIRDDKRFFAQAYHLQSREQDPFYGKPVVQRGQNKYIVQNPPVYPLTQEEMDAIYDLDYMRSWHPSYDAHGGVAALEEVQFSIVSCRGCFGSCAFCAIHAHQGRIIQARSHESILREAKILTRLPGFKGYIHDVGGPTANFRHTSCAKQLKYGVCRDRQCLFPSPCPNIDADHSDYIALLRKVRALPGVKKVFIRSGIRYDYLLADKKQEFLDELCRYHISGLLKIAPEHIAPPVLQRMGKPGKEVYVKFMRLFAQKNKELGLPQYLVPYFISSHPGCTLNNAIELAEFLRDIKHQPEQVQDFIPTPGSEATAMYYSGVDPKSGQSVFVARNPHDKAMQRALMQYKAPRNRQLVLEALQKAGRLDLIGSGPKCLLAEKQAGGRRGGKPREAARRPKRRS
;
A
#
# COMPACT_ATOMS: atom_id res chain seq x y z
N MET A 1 -31.37 -13.41 -3.23
CA MET A 1 -31.14 -12.02 -2.76
C MET A 1 -29.69 -11.92 -2.35
N LYS A 2 -29.03 -10.78 -2.65
CA LYS A 2 -27.67 -10.53 -2.14
C LYS A 2 -27.70 -10.48 -0.61
N GLN A 3 -26.75 -11.14 0.03
CA GLN A 3 -26.62 -11.15 1.49
C GLN A 3 -25.13 -11.18 1.88
N PHE A 4 -24.83 -10.70 3.08
CA PHE A 4 -23.50 -10.78 3.63
C PHE A 4 -23.04 -12.22 3.80
N LEU A 5 -21.75 -12.46 3.72
CA LEU A 5 -21.19 -13.73 4.20
C LEU A 5 -21.35 -13.82 5.72
N PRO A 6 -21.57 -15.03 6.27
CA PRO A 6 -21.85 -15.17 7.69
C PRO A 6 -20.63 -14.84 8.56
N ILE A 7 -20.90 -14.15 9.67
CA ILE A 7 -19.93 -13.86 10.73
C ILE A 7 -20.39 -14.38 12.10
N SER A 8 -21.54 -15.05 12.16
CA SER A 8 -22.09 -15.65 13.38
C SER A 8 -22.62 -17.07 13.12
N LYS A 9 -22.87 -17.84 14.18
CA LYS A 9 -23.47 -19.18 14.08
C LYS A 9 -24.91 -19.13 13.61
N GLU A 10 -25.64 -18.11 14.01
CA GLU A 10 -27.02 -17.87 13.60
C GLU A 10 -27.10 -17.70 12.09
N GLU A 11 -26.25 -16.87 11.51
CA GLU A 11 -26.20 -16.63 10.06
C GLU A 11 -25.75 -17.88 9.28
N ILE A 12 -24.87 -18.71 9.85
CA ILE A 12 -24.49 -20.01 9.28
C ILE A 12 -25.71 -20.95 9.25
N ALA A 13 -26.46 -20.99 10.36
CA ALA A 13 -27.68 -21.84 10.48
C ALA A 13 -28.79 -21.35 9.54
N GLU A 14 -28.98 -20.02 9.37
CA GLU A 14 -29.94 -19.42 8.42
C GLU A 14 -29.66 -19.84 6.96
N ARG A 15 -28.39 -20.13 6.63
CA ARG A 15 -27.99 -20.66 5.32
C ARG A 15 -28.18 -22.17 5.19
N GLY A 16 -28.60 -22.84 6.26
CA GLY A 16 -28.73 -24.30 6.31
C GLY A 16 -27.39 -25.03 6.26
N TRP A 17 -26.32 -24.40 6.72
CA TRP A 17 -24.99 -25.00 6.72
C TRP A 17 -24.71 -25.67 8.06
N GLU A 18 -24.48 -26.99 8.03
CA GLU A 18 -24.08 -27.77 9.22
C GLU A 18 -22.60 -27.59 9.53
N GLN A 19 -21.76 -27.46 8.48
CA GLN A 19 -20.33 -27.25 8.61
C GLN A 19 -19.82 -26.32 7.50
N LEU A 20 -18.84 -25.49 7.84
CA LEU A 20 -18.11 -24.64 6.89
C LEU A 20 -17.08 -25.46 6.12
N ASP A 21 -16.81 -25.09 4.87
CA ASP A 21 -15.64 -25.57 4.15
C ASP A 21 -14.40 -24.79 4.58
N PHE A 22 -14.49 -23.46 4.61
CA PHE A 22 -13.42 -22.59 5.03
C PHE A 22 -13.85 -21.59 6.11
N LEU A 23 -12.96 -21.35 7.06
CA LEU A 23 -13.04 -20.24 8.00
C LEU A 23 -12.02 -19.18 7.58
N PHE A 24 -12.45 -17.95 7.30
CA PHE A 24 -11.54 -16.85 7.04
C PHE A 24 -11.36 -15.99 8.31
N VAL A 25 -10.13 -15.92 8.83
CA VAL A 25 -9.79 -15.07 9.98
C VAL A 25 -9.17 -13.76 9.50
N SER A 26 -9.81 -12.64 9.87
CA SER A 26 -9.42 -11.30 9.44
C SER A 26 -8.99 -10.40 10.59
N GLY A 27 -7.91 -9.63 10.40
CA GLY A 27 -7.54 -8.53 11.29
C GLY A 27 -8.43 -7.30 11.18
N ASP A 28 -9.25 -7.20 10.12
CA ASP A 28 -10.21 -6.11 9.91
C ASP A 28 -11.63 -6.51 10.30
N ALA A 29 -12.47 -5.54 10.63
CA ALA A 29 -13.92 -5.70 10.64
C ALA A 29 -14.42 -6.02 9.21
N TYR A 30 -15.54 -6.74 9.10
CA TYR A 30 -16.06 -7.17 7.80
C TYR A 30 -16.69 -6.01 7.03
N VAL A 31 -16.05 -5.66 5.94
CA VAL A 31 -16.59 -4.78 4.90
C VAL A 31 -16.67 -5.57 3.60
N ASP A 32 -17.87 -5.80 3.11
CA ASP A 32 -18.12 -6.56 1.89
C ASP A 32 -18.03 -5.65 0.65
N HIS A 33 -16.80 -5.38 0.24
CA HIS A 33 -16.51 -4.46 -0.86
C HIS A 33 -15.31 -4.97 -1.67
N PRO A 34 -15.27 -4.80 -3.02
CA PRO A 34 -14.19 -5.30 -3.88
C PRO A 34 -12.83 -4.63 -3.66
N SER A 35 -12.75 -3.63 -2.79
CA SER A 35 -11.49 -3.03 -2.33
C SER A 35 -10.94 -3.67 -1.05
N PHE A 36 -11.61 -4.69 -0.49
CA PHE A 36 -11.20 -5.38 0.73
C PHE A 36 -10.81 -6.82 0.41
N GLY A 37 -9.54 -7.16 0.63
CA GLY A 37 -9.00 -8.48 0.33
C GLY A 37 -9.78 -9.65 0.95
N PRO A 38 -10.16 -9.59 2.25
CA PRO A 38 -10.99 -10.64 2.86
C PRO A 38 -12.32 -10.86 2.13
N ALA A 39 -13.02 -9.78 1.74
CA ALA A 39 -14.25 -9.88 0.98
C ALA A 39 -14.02 -10.51 -0.40
N VAL A 40 -12.99 -10.09 -1.12
CA VAL A 40 -12.67 -10.62 -2.45
C VAL A 40 -12.42 -12.13 -2.39
N ILE A 41 -11.53 -12.57 -1.51
CA ILE A 41 -11.16 -13.99 -1.39
C ILE A 41 -12.38 -14.85 -0.99
N CYS A 42 -13.17 -14.40 -0.01
CA CYS A 42 -14.34 -15.15 0.44
C CYS A 42 -15.44 -15.19 -0.62
N ARG A 43 -15.68 -14.09 -1.35
CA ARG A 43 -16.66 -14.05 -2.45
C ARG A 43 -16.22 -14.91 -3.65
N VAL A 44 -14.94 -14.96 -3.95
CA VAL A 44 -14.40 -15.86 -4.98
C VAL A 44 -14.66 -17.32 -4.61
N LEU A 45 -14.41 -17.73 -3.37
CA LEU A 45 -14.70 -19.10 -2.89
C LEU A 45 -16.22 -19.39 -2.86
N GLU A 46 -17.04 -18.45 -2.38
CA GLU A 46 -18.50 -18.60 -2.38
C GLU A 46 -19.03 -18.81 -3.81
N ALA A 47 -18.49 -18.08 -4.80
CA ALA A 47 -18.87 -18.22 -6.20
C ALA A 47 -18.51 -19.60 -6.80
N GLN A 48 -17.53 -20.31 -6.21
CA GLN A 48 -17.20 -21.70 -6.54
C GLN A 48 -18.03 -22.73 -5.76
N GLY A 49 -18.99 -22.27 -4.92
CA GLY A 49 -19.86 -23.13 -4.15
C GLY A 49 -19.35 -23.54 -2.78
N TYR A 50 -18.19 -23.03 -2.34
CA TYR A 50 -17.66 -23.30 -1.01
C TYR A 50 -18.42 -22.54 0.09
N LYS A 51 -18.64 -23.18 1.23
CA LYS A 51 -19.26 -22.61 2.42
C LYS A 51 -18.21 -21.86 3.24
N VAL A 52 -18.23 -20.53 3.18
CA VAL A 52 -17.19 -19.67 3.78
C VAL A 52 -17.83 -18.71 4.79
N ALA A 53 -17.25 -18.63 5.99
CA ALA A 53 -17.59 -17.62 6.99
C ALA A 53 -16.37 -16.82 7.42
N LEU A 54 -16.59 -15.58 7.88
CA LEU A 54 -15.53 -14.69 8.34
C LEU A 54 -15.55 -14.57 9.86
N LEU A 55 -14.41 -14.83 10.49
CA LEU A 55 -14.13 -14.53 11.89
C LEU A 55 -13.28 -13.26 11.94
N CYS A 56 -13.95 -12.12 12.18
CA CYS A 56 -13.34 -10.81 12.13
C CYS A 56 -12.86 -10.34 13.49
N GLN A 57 -11.59 -9.94 13.58
CA GLN A 57 -10.96 -9.40 14.80
C GLN A 57 -11.22 -10.29 16.04
N PRO A 58 -10.97 -11.63 15.97
CA PRO A 58 -11.15 -12.48 17.13
C PRO A 58 -10.22 -12.03 18.28
N ARG A 59 -10.68 -12.24 19.49
CA ARG A 59 -9.79 -12.14 20.65
C ARG A 59 -8.73 -13.22 20.53
N TRP A 60 -7.48 -12.88 20.89
CA TRP A 60 -6.32 -13.76 20.62
C TRP A 60 -5.64 -14.25 21.91
N GLU A 61 -6.22 -13.96 23.05
CA GLU A 61 -5.67 -14.39 24.35
C GLU A 61 -5.79 -15.89 24.56
N LYS A 62 -6.76 -16.53 23.90
CA LYS A 62 -7.01 -17.97 24.02
C LYS A 62 -7.38 -18.57 22.68
N PRO A 63 -6.86 -19.77 22.32
CA PRO A 63 -7.18 -20.45 21.06
C PRO A 63 -8.68 -20.72 20.88
N GLU A 64 -9.42 -20.97 21.97
CA GLU A 64 -10.84 -21.32 21.91
C GLU A 64 -11.72 -20.24 21.27
N TYR A 65 -11.28 -18.99 21.27
CA TYR A 65 -12.02 -17.91 20.60
C TYR A 65 -12.08 -18.10 19.07
N PHE A 66 -11.14 -18.86 18.51
CA PHE A 66 -11.12 -19.17 17.07
C PHE A 66 -12.11 -20.27 16.69
N ALA A 67 -12.70 -20.99 17.66
CA ALA A 67 -13.77 -21.96 17.45
C ALA A 67 -15.18 -21.34 17.42
N ALA A 68 -15.30 -20.02 17.50
CA ALA A 68 -16.59 -19.32 17.62
C ALA A 68 -17.59 -19.70 16.51
N LEU A 69 -17.12 -19.94 15.27
CA LEU A 69 -17.95 -20.31 14.13
C LEU A 69 -17.91 -21.82 13.79
N GLY A 70 -17.26 -22.64 14.64
CA GLY A 70 -17.06 -24.07 14.42
C GLY A 70 -15.77 -24.41 13.68
N LYS A 71 -15.43 -25.71 13.65
CA LYS A 71 -14.26 -26.24 12.92
C LYS A 71 -14.60 -26.40 11.44
N PRO A 72 -13.87 -25.75 10.51
CA PRO A 72 -14.11 -25.92 9.08
C PRO A 72 -13.67 -27.34 8.60
N ARG A 73 -14.17 -27.75 7.46
CA ARG A 73 -13.87 -29.05 6.87
C ARG A 73 -12.52 -29.08 6.15
N LEU A 74 -12.19 -28.01 5.39
CA LEU A 74 -11.06 -28.00 4.47
C LEU A 74 -9.86 -27.20 5.01
N GLY A 75 -10.08 -26.02 5.60
CA GLY A 75 -8.96 -25.22 6.07
C GLY A 75 -9.35 -23.87 6.66
N VAL A 76 -8.35 -23.21 7.24
CA VAL A 76 -8.46 -21.85 7.75
C VAL A 76 -7.58 -20.91 6.93
N LEU A 77 -8.19 -19.85 6.39
CA LEU A 77 -7.54 -18.79 5.65
C LEU A 77 -7.32 -17.61 6.58
N ILE A 78 -6.14 -17.00 6.58
CA ILE A 78 -5.80 -15.94 7.54
C ILE A 78 -5.14 -14.75 6.85
N SER A 79 -5.60 -13.54 7.20
CA SER A 79 -4.99 -12.28 6.79
C SER A 79 -4.96 -11.27 7.94
N GLY A 80 -3.91 -10.47 8.02
CA GLY A 80 -3.82 -9.33 8.94
C GLY A 80 -4.78 -8.18 8.62
N GLY A 81 -5.49 -8.27 7.49
CA GLY A 81 -6.42 -7.26 6.98
C GLY A 81 -5.95 -6.61 5.68
N ASN A 82 -6.58 -5.51 5.32
CA ASN A 82 -6.31 -4.75 4.10
C ASN A 82 -4.94 -4.05 4.12
N LEU A 83 -4.46 -3.73 5.29
CA LEU A 83 -3.13 -3.19 5.54
C LEU A 83 -2.35 -4.10 6.48
N ASP A 84 -1.07 -3.85 6.57
CA ASP A 84 -0.17 -4.41 7.58
C ASP A 84 -0.64 -4.01 8.99
N SER A 85 -0.75 -4.97 9.91
CA SER A 85 -1.25 -4.74 11.27
C SER A 85 -0.42 -3.70 12.03
N MET A 86 0.89 -3.69 11.81
CA MET A 86 1.80 -2.73 12.45
C MET A 86 1.57 -1.30 11.92
N LEU A 87 1.28 -1.14 10.61
CA LEU A 87 0.92 0.16 10.02
C LEU A 87 -0.46 0.66 10.48
N CYS A 88 -1.39 -0.25 10.77
CA CYS A 88 -2.69 0.13 11.34
C CYS A 88 -2.55 0.64 12.78
N ARG A 89 -1.65 0.06 13.57
CA ARG A 89 -1.49 0.40 14.98
C ARG A 89 -0.52 1.54 15.23
N TYR A 90 0.59 1.63 14.49
CA TYR A 90 1.67 2.57 14.79
C TYR A 90 1.91 3.61 13.69
N THR A 91 2.38 4.78 14.12
CA THR A 91 2.93 5.82 13.23
C THR A 91 4.39 5.53 12.87
N ALA A 92 4.97 6.31 11.93
CA ALA A 92 6.39 6.23 11.60
C ALA A 92 7.32 6.55 12.80
N ALA A 93 6.85 7.33 13.76
CA ALA A 93 7.57 7.64 15.00
C ALA A 93 7.32 6.59 16.10
N LYS A 94 6.72 5.44 15.76
CA LYS A 94 6.38 4.33 16.67
C LYS A 94 5.39 4.68 17.80
N HIS A 95 4.61 5.73 17.64
CA HIS A 95 3.50 6.05 18.54
C HIS A 95 2.24 5.30 18.10
N GLU A 96 1.49 4.81 19.04
CA GLU A 96 0.18 4.22 18.75
C GLU A 96 -0.75 5.26 18.14
N ARG A 97 -1.57 4.80 17.17
CA ARG A 97 -2.61 5.62 16.57
C ARG A 97 -3.81 5.68 17.52
N SER A 98 -4.49 6.81 17.53
CA SER A 98 -5.72 7.00 18.31
C SER A 98 -6.97 6.45 17.62
N VAL A 99 -6.89 6.05 16.35
CA VAL A 99 -8.02 5.54 15.56
C VAL A 99 -7.52 4.43 14.63
N ASP A 100 -8.24 3.31 14.61
CA ASP A 100 -8.10 2.26 13.60
C ASP A 100 -9.31 2.30 12.65
N LYS A 101 -9.11 2.83 11.44
CA LYS A 101 -10.19 2.99 10.45
C LYS A 101 -10.81 1.66 9.99
N TYR A 102 -10.11 0.55 10.15
CA TYR A 102 -10.56 -0.79 9.76
C TYR A 102 -11.30 -1.55 10.88
N THR A 103 -11.57 -0.87 11.97
CA THR A 103 -12.31 -1.42 13.12
C THR A 103 -13.60 -0.65 13.31
N ALA A 104 -14.65 -1.33 13.76
CA ALA A 104 -15.93 -0.71 14.05
C ALA A 104 -15.79 0.46 15.05
N GLY A 105 -16.37 1.62 14.70
CA GLY A 105 -16.25 2.85 15.46
C GLY A 105 -14.83 3.42 15.57
N GLY A 106 -13.88 2.94 14.81
CA GLY A 106 -12.49 3.38 14.87
C GLY A 106 -11.74 2.91 16.13
N ALA A 107 -12.24 1.88 16.82
CA ALA A 107 -11.67 1.38 18.07
C ALA A 107 -10.25 0.81 17.87
N VAL A 108 -9.30 1.21 18.70
CA VAL A 108 -7.92 0.70 18.67
C VAL A 108 -7.78 -0.58 19.51
N GLY A 109 -6.71 -1.36 19.26
CA GLY A 109 -6.40 -2.55 20.05
C GLY A 109 -7.30 -3.76 19.79
N LYS A 110 -8.04 -3.79 18.68
CA LYS A 110 -8.86 -4.94 18.27
C LYS A 110 -8.10 -5.99 17.45
N ARG A 111 -6.87 -5.72 17.11
CA ARG A 111 -5.97 -6.67 16.45
C ARG A 111 -4.63 -6.72 17.19
N PRO A 112 -3.95 -7.88 17.25
CA PRO A 112 -2.60 -7.98 17.80
C PRO A 112 -1.57 -7.36 16.85
N ASP A 113 -0.38 -7.11 17.38
CA ASP A 113 0.79 -6.89 16.56
C ASP A 113 1.11 -8.17 15.77
N HIS A 114 1.55 -8.02 14.50
CA HIS A 114 1.78 -9.17 13.61
C HIS A 114 0.58 -10.12 13.52
N ALA A 115 -0.60 -9.57 13.31
CA ALA A 115 -1.89 -10.25 13.43
C ALA A 115 -1.95 -11.57 12.67
N THR A 116 -1.41 -11.63 11.45
CA THR A 116 -1.40 -12.85 10.64
C THR A 116 -0.66 -14.00 11.34
N ALA A 117 0.50 -13.72 11.93
CA ALA A 117 1.29 -14.73 12.62
C ALA A 117 0.62 -15.19 13.92
N VAL A 118 0.12 -14.24 14.72
CA VAL A 118 -0.57 -14.53 15.98
C VAL A 118 -1.82 -15.38 15.75
N TYR A 119 -2.64 -15.02 14.78
CA TYR A 119 -3.86 -15.78 14.45
C TYR A 119 -3.54 -17.20 13.99
N ALA A 120 -2.54 -17.36 13.12
CA ALA A 120 -2.14 -18.69 12.66
C ALA A 120 -1.64 -19.57 13.81
N GLN A 121 -0.84 -19.02 14.72
CA GLN A 121 -0.41 -19.74 15.95
C GLN A 121 -1.61 -20.19 16.80
N MET A 122 -2.62 -19.33 16.96
CA MET A 122 -3.81 -19.69 17.75
C MET A 122 -4.60 -20.80 17.10
N VAL A 123 -4.80 -20.74 15.79
CA VAL A 123 -5.49 -21.79 15.02
C VAL A 123 -4.72 -23.12 15.09
N LYS A 124 -3.40 -23.10 14.91
CA LYS A 124 -2.56 -24.30 15.01
C LYS A 124 -2.54 -24.93 16.41
N ARG A 125 -2.61 -24.11 17.46
CA ARG A 125 -2.77 -24.61 18.84
C ARG A 125 -4.14 -25.25 19.05
N LEU A 126 -5.21 -24.69 18.47
CA LEU A 126 -6.56 -25.21 18.59
C LEU A 126 -6.78 -26.47 17.76
N TRP A 127 -6.29 -26.48 16.53
CA TRP A 127 -6.46 -27.55 15.56
C TRP A 127 -5.12 -27.85 14.85
N PRO A 128 -4.24 -28.67 15.47
CA PRO A 128 -2.87 -28.90 14.95
C PRO A 128 -2.82 -29.43 13.51
N ASP A 129 -3.78 -30.30 13.14
CA ASP A 129 -3.84 -30.95 11.83
C ASP A 129 -4.63 -30.16 10.77
N MET A 130 -5.23 -29.04 11.16
CA MET A 130 -6.00 -28.21 10.23
C MET A 130 -5.06 -27.49 9.26
N PRO A 131 -5.31 -27.56 7.95
CA PRO A 131 -4.61 -26.72 6.97
C PRO A 131 -4.78 -25.24 7.28
N VAL A 132 -3.68 -24.53 7.47
CA VAL A 132 -3.64 -23.09 7.72
C VAL A 132 -2.91 -22.39 6.58
N ILE A 133 -3.66 -21.61 5.82
CA ILE A 133 -3.17 -20.84 4.67
C ILE A 133 -3.18 -19.35 5.03
N ILE A 134 -2.02 -18.72 5.01
CA ILE A 134 -1.88 -17.30 5.29
C ILE A 134 -1.74 -16.51 3.99
N GLY A 135 -2.24 -15.27 3.97
CA GLY A 135 -2.17 -14.41 2.78
C GLY A 135 -2.31 -12.92 3.11
N GLY A 136 -2.56 -12.13 2.08
CA GLY A 136 -2.64 -10.68 2.16
C GLY A 136 -1.26 -10.01 2.20
N ILE A 137 -1.26 -8.67 2.32
CA ILE A 137 -0.03 -7.88 2.19
C ILE A 137 0.97 -8.17 3.32
N GLU A 138 0.51 -8.35 4.54
CA GLU A 138 1.36 -8.60 5.71
C GLU A 138 2.16 -9.90 5.54
N ALA A 139 1.50 -11.00 5.16
CA ALA A 139 2.15 -12.27 4.89
C ALA A 139 3.05 -12.21 3.66
N SER A 140 2.57 -11.63 2.55
CA SER A 140 3.32 -11.52 1.30
C SER A 140 4.68 -10.86 1.47
N LEU A 141 4.74 -9.79 2.28
CA LEU A 141 5.97 -9.02 2.48
C LEU A 141 6.94 -9.66 3.49
N ARG A 142 6.46 -10.61 4.31
CA ARG A 142 7.25 -11.29 5.36
C ARG A 142 7.55 -12.77 5.05
N ARG A 143 7.41 -13.18 3.78
CA ARG A 143 7.60 -14.59 3.39
C ARG A 143 9.04 -15.11 3.53
N PHE A 144 10.01 -14.21 3.54
CA PHE A 144 11.44 -14.50 3.82
C PHE A 144 11.91 -13.82 5.11
N VAL A 145 13.18 -14.02 5.44
CA VAL A 145 13.85 -13.24 6.49
C VAL A 145 13.69 -11.76 6.20
N HIS A 146 13.18 -11.01 7.16
CA HIS A 146 12.87 -9.61 6.98
C HIS A 146 13.32 -8.76 8.17
N TYR A 147 13.49 -7.46 7.92
CA TYR A 147 13.73 -6.48 8.96
C TYR A 147 12.40 -5.91 9.44
N ASP A 148 12.14 -6.05 10.74
CA ASP A 148 11.03 -5.39 11.40
C ASP A 148 11.45 -4.03 11.94
N TYR A 149 10.75 -3.00 11.48
CA TYR A 149 11.06 -1.61 11.85
C TYR A 149 10.70 -1.29 13.30
N TRP A 150 9.57 -1.82 13.79
CA TRP A 150 9.07 -1.51 15.14
C TRP A 150 9.90 -2.18 16.22
N GLU A 151 10.26 -3.44 16.01
CA GLU A 151 11.16 -4.18 16.89
C GLU A 151 12.64 -3.86 16.65
N ASN A 152 12.98 -3.21 15.54
CA ASN A 152 14.34 -2.86 15.13
C ASN A 152 15.29 -4.07 15.07
N ARG A 153 14.78 -5.21 14.58
CA ARG A 153 15.57 -6.46 14.45
C ARG A 153 15.16 -7.26 13.22
N LEU A 154 15.97 -8.24 12.88
CA LEU A 154 15.62 -9.28 11.92
C LEU A 154 14.58 -10.21 12.55
N LEU A 155 13.59 -10.59 11.74
CA LEU A 155 12.66 -11.66 12.05
C LEU A 155 12.78 -12.77 10.99
N PRO A 156 12.51 -14.05 11.37
CA PRO A 156 12.45 -15.15 10.43
C PRO A 156 11.27 -14.99 9.48
N SER A 157 11.15 -15.89 8.50
CA SER A 157 9.96 -15.99 7.67
C SER A 157 8.69 -16.09 8.52
N ILE A 158 7.63 -15.45 8.07
CA ILE A 158 6.32 -15.57 8.73
C ILE A 158 5.82 -17.03 8.75
N LEU A 159 6.22 -17.87 7.80
CA LEU A 159 5.92 -19.31 7.80
C LEU A 159 6.56 -20.01 9.01
N GLU A 160 7.81 -19.69 9.35
CA GLU A 160 8.45 -20.27 10.54
C GLU A 160 7.85 -19.71 11.84
N SER A 161 7.55 -18.42 11.88
CA SER A 161 7.03 -17.79 13.10
C SER A 161 5.57 -18.10 13.37
N SER A 162 4.75 -18.32 12.34
CA SER A 162 3.32 -18.58 12.45
C SER A 162 2.97 -20.07 12.57
N GLY A 163 3.82 -20.95 12.03
CA GLY A 163 3.52 -22.38 11.87
C GLY A 163 2.46 -22.67 10.80
N ALA A 164 2.16 -21.71 9.94
CA ALA A 164 1.23 -21.91 8.82
C ALA A 164 1.83 -22.90 7.79
N ASP A 165 0.94 -23.66 7.13
CA ASP A 165 1.35 -24.70 6.19
C ASP A 165 1.67 -24.15 4.81
N LEU A 166 0.92 -23.12 4.37
CA LEU A 166 1.08 -22.50 3.07
C LEU A 166 0.88 -20.99 3.17
N LEU A 167 1.62 -20.25 2.36
CA LEU A 167 1.46 -18.80 2.19
C LEU A 167 1.11 -18.50 0.75
N VAL A 168 0.02 -17.78 0.53
CA VAL A 168 -0.37 -17.21 -0.77
C VAL A 168 0.11 -15.78 -0.81
N TYR A 169 1.06 -15.46 -1.70
CA TYR A 169 1.56 -14.11 -1.84
C TYR A 169 1.01 -13.43 -3.11
N GLY A 170 0.92 -12.11 -3.04
CA GLY A 170 0.32 -11.32 -4.11
C GLY A 170 -1.21 -11.35 -4.06
N MET A 171 -1.82 -11.26 -5.23
CA MET A 171 -3.27 -11.31 -5.40
C MET A 171 -3.68 -12.80 -5.52
N GLY A 172 -4.45 -13.28 -4.57
CA GLY A 172 -4.62 -14.71 -4.30
C GLY A 172 -5.84 -15.38 -4.92
N GLU A 173 -6.59 -14.72 -5.79
CA GLU A 173 -7.90 -15.19 -6.26
C GLU A 173 -7.84 -16.56 -6.97
N LYS A 174 -6.85 -16.74 -7.86
CA LYS A 174 -6.66 -18.03 -8.56
C LYS A 174 -6.16 -19.12 -7.63
N GLN A 175 -5.16 -18.79 -6.83
CA GLN A 175 -4.50 -19.74 -5.94
C GLN A 175 -5.47 -20.27 -4.90
N VAL A 176 -6.34 -19.42 -4.34
CA VAL A 176 -7.28 -19.87 -3.31
C VAL A 176 -8.32 -20.85 -3.85
N VAL A 177 -8.73 -20.69 -5.12
CA VAL A 177 -9.64 -21.65 -5.79
C VAL A 177 -8.91 -22.96 -6.04
N GLU A 178 -7.71 -22.92 -6.62
CA GLU A 178 -6.90 -24.10 -6.88
C GLU A 178 -6.61 -24.88 -5.59
N ILE A 179 -6.23 -24.21 -4.51
CA ILE A 179 -6.02 -24.81 -3.19
C ILE A 179 -7.33 -25.44 -2.66
N ALA A 180 -8.45 -24.74 -2.81
CA ALA A 180 -9.74 -25.23 -2.34
C ALA A 180 -10.18 -26.51 -3.08
N ASP A 181 -9.97 -26.56 -4.38
CA ASP A 181 -10.29 -27.73 -5.21
C ASP A 181 -9.43 -28.94 -4.82
N TYR A 182 -8.12 -28.76 -4.60
CA TYR A 182 -7.23 -29.82 -4.12
C TYR A 182 -7.62 -30.34 -2.74
N LEU A 183 -7.86 -29.46 -1.77
CA LEU A 183 -8.32 -29.85 -0.43
C LEU A 183 -9.67 -30.52 -0.45
N SER A 184 -10.59 -30.08 -1.30
CA SER A 184 -11.90 -30.72 -1.48
C SER A 184 -11.77 -32.10 -2.09
N GLY A 185 -10.79 -32.32 -2.95
CA GLY A 185 -10.45 -33.63 -3.52
C GLY A 185 -9.68 -34.55 -2.57
N GLY A 186 -9.36 -34.11 -1.34
CA GLY A 186 -8.65 -34.90 -0.33
C GLY A 186 -7.13 -34.89 -0.47
N ALA A 187 -6.56 -33.96 -1.27
CA ALA A 187 -5.11 -33.78 -1.38
C ALA A 187 -4.52 -33.16 -0.11
N SER A 188 -3.27 -33.46 0.18
CA SER A 188 -2.50 -32.89 1.26
C SER A 188 -1.90 -31.53 0.87
N ILE A 189 -1.40 -30.76 1.84
CA ILE A 189 -0.66 -29.51 1.57
C ILE A 189 0.63 -29.80 0.77
N GLU A 190 1.24 -30.94 0.98
CA GLU A 190 2.44 -31.39 0.24
C GLU A 190 2.17 -31.47 -1.26
N ASP A 191 1.01 -31.97 -1.64
CA ASP A 191 0.60 -32.12 -3.05
C ASP A 191 0.40 -30.77 -3.76
N MET A 192 0.28 -29.68 -3.01
CA MET A 192 0.07 -28.31 -3.51
C MET A 192 1.33 -27.45 -3.56
N ARG A 193 2.50 -27.99 -3.19
CA ARG A 193 3.77 -27.23 -3.11
C ARG A 193 4.26 -26.70 -4.45
N TYR A 194 3.67 -27.07 -5.57
CA TYR A 194 3.99 -26.55 -6.90
C TYR A 194 3.13 -25.36 -7.34
N ILE A 195 2.05 -25.03 -6.61
CA ILE A 195 1.13 -23.96 -7.00
C ILE A 195 1.87 -22.61 -7.08
N ARG A 196 1.77 -21.94 -8.23
CA ARG A 196 2.40 -20.64 -8.44
C ARG A 196 1.79 -19.59 -7.51
N GLY A 197 2.62 -18.62 -7.09
CA GLY A 197 2.17 -17.56 -6.15
C GLY A 197 2.04 -18.04 -4.71
N THR A 198 2.64 -19.19 -4.38
CA THR A 198 2.69 -19.71 -3.00
C THR A 198 4.12 -19.77 -2.46
N ALA A 199 4.23 -19.89 -1.15
CA ALA A 199 5.47 -20.23 -0.46
C ALA A 199 5.16 -21.21 0.69
N TYR A 200 6.13 -22.06 1.02
CA TYR A 200 6.02 -23.07 2.08
C TYR A 200 7.34 -23.28 2.80
N ALA A 201 7.26 -23.87 3.98
CA ALA A 201 8.46 -24.30 4.74
C ALA A 201 8.73 -25.78 4.52
N ALA A 202 9.99 -26.16 4.27
CA ALA A 202 10.41 -27.53 4.02
C ALA A 202 11.68 -27.89 4.79
N ASP A 203 11.84 -29.17 5.09
CA ASP A 203 13.06 -29.68 5.73
C ASP A 203 14.17 -29.97 4.71
N THR A 204 13.79 -30.25 3.46
CA THR A 204 14.69 -30.54 2.34
C THR A 204 14.57 -29.48 1.25
N LEU A 205 15.60 -29.40 0.41
CA LEU A 205 15.61 -28.54 -0.78
C LEU A 205 14.72 -29.16 -1.88
N PRO A 206 14.06 -28.32 -2.72
CA PRO A 206 13.36 -28.82 -3.90
C PRO A 206 14.36 -29.44 -4.91
N GLU A 207 13.89 -30.38 -5.70
CA GLU A 207 14.70 -31.03 -6.76
C GLU A 207 14.83 -30.14 -8.01
N GLU A 208 13.89 -29.22 -8.19
CA GLU A 208 13.86 -28.31 -9.33
C GLU A 208 14.96 -27.23 -9.23
N GLU A 209 15.29 -26.62 -10.40
CA GLU A 209 16.22 -25.49 -10.43
C GLU A 209 15.63 -24.28 -9.68
N TYR A 210 16.40 -23.72 -8.74
CA TYR A 210 16.00 -22.58 -7.91
C TYR A 210 17.12 -21.55 -7.73
N VAL A 211 16.72 -20.33 -7.35
CA VAL A 211 17.65 -19.28 -6.92
C VAL A 211 17.81 -19.34 -5.40
N LYS A 212 19.04 -19.54 -4.94
CA LYS A 212 19.38 -19.61 -3.51
C LYS A 212 19.68 -18.21 -2.96
N LEU A 213 18.93 -17.79 -1.94
CA LEU A 213 19.20 -16.55 -1.20
C LEU A 213 20.20 -16.80 -0.05
N PRO A 214 20.96 -15.78 0.36
CA PRO A 214 21.63 -15.77 1.66
C PRO A 214 20.65 -16.15 2.78
N GLY A 215 21.04 -17.10 3.62
CA GLY A 215 20.19 -17.61 4.69
C GLY A 215 20.24 -16.75 5.95
N TRP A 216 19.41 -17.10 6.94
CA TRP A 216 19.31 -16.42 8.23
C TRP A 216 20.65 -16.12 8.90
N LYS A 217 21.52 -17.14 9.02
CA LYS A 217 22.83 -16.99 9.68
C LYS A 217 23.71 -15.97 8.96
N ALA A 218 23.81 -16.06 7.63
CA ALA A 218 24.62 -15.14 6.84
C ALA A 218 24.12 -13.69 6.98
N ILE A 219 22.81 -13.46 6.90
CA ILE A 219 22.19 -12.12 7.03
C ILE A 219 22.39 -11.56 8.44
N ARG A 220 22.30 -12.40 9.48
CA ARG A 220 22.52 -12.00 10.87
C ARG A 220 23.97 -11.58 11.11
N ASP A 221 24.91 -12.33 10.54
CA ASP A 221 26.33 -12.13 10.76
C ASP A 221 26.89 -10.94 9.92
N ASP A 222 26.33 -10.70 8.73
CA ASP A 222 26.65 -9.55 7.88
C ASP A 222 25.40 -8.98 7.17
N LYS A 223 25.01 -7.75 7.54
CA LYS A 223 23.83 -7.06 6.99
C LYS A 223 23.87 -6.87 5.46
N ARG A 224 25.04 -6.90 4.82
CA ARG A 224 25.15 -6.78 3.36
C ARG A 224 24.46 -7.94 2.64
N PHE A 225 24.44 -9.13 3.24
CA PHE A 225 23.69 -10.26 2.72
C PHE A 225 22.16 -10.05 2.68
N PHE A 226 21.63 -9.13 3.50
CA PHE A 226 20.23 -8.76 3.40
C PHE A 226 19.93 -8.00 2.08
N ALA A 227 20.81 -7.08 1.70
CA ALA A 227 20.70 -6.38 0.42
C ALA A 227 20.85 -7.35 -0.76
N GLN A 228 21.78 -8.30 -0.68
CA GLN A 228 21.96 -9.33 -1.69
C GLN A 228 20.72 -10.24 -1.80
N ALA A 229 20.14 -10.67 -0.67
CA ALA A 229 18.93 -11.48 -0.65
C ALA A 229 17.78 -10.75 -1.33
N TYR A 230 17.57 -9.46 -1.01
CA TYR A 230 16.57 -8.63 -1.68
C TYR A 230 16.83 -8.54 -3.19
N HIS A 231 18.07 -8.27 -3.60
CA HIS A 231 18.42 -8.15 -5.02
C HIS A 231 18.09 -9.43 -5.80
N LEU A 232 18.52 -10.58 -5.30
CA LEU A 232 18.25 -11.87 -5.94
C LEU A 232 16.74 -12.15 -5.99
N GLN A 233 16.03 -12.00 -4.87
CA GLN A 233 14.59 -12.21 -4.79
C GLN A 233 13.82 -11.30 -5.76
N SER A 234 14.17 -10.01 -5.84
CA SER A 234 13.46 -9.04 -6.67
C SER A 234 13.56 -9.33 -8.17
N ARG A 235 14.59 -10.02 -8.60
CA ARG A 235 14.78 -10.45 -10.01
C ARG A 235 13.87 -11.60 -10.41
N GLU A 236 13.40 -12.37 -9.44
CA GLU A 236 12.52 -13.53 -9.65
C GLU A 236 11.04 -13.22 -9.38
N GLN A 237 10.68 -11.92 -9.29
CA GLN A 237 9.28 -11.49 -9.08
C GLN A 237 8.53 -11.22 -10.40
N ASP A 238 8.83 -11.99 -11.43
CA ASP A 238 8.12 -11.91 -12.71
C ASP A 238 7.43 -13.22 -13.04
N PRO A 239 6.16 -13.20 -13.47
CA PRO A 239 5.39 -14.42 -13.72
C PRO A 239 5.87 -15.22 -14.94
N PHE A 240 6.61 -14.62 -15.87
CA PHE A 240 7.00 -15.28 -17.13
C PHE A 240 8.36 -15.99 -17.03
N TYR A 241 9.32 -15.42 -16.33
CA TYR A 241 10.66 -15.96 -16.25
C TYR A 241 11.18 -16.21 -14.82
N GLY A 242 10.39 -15.83 -13.80
CA GLY A 242 10.77 -16.05 -12.41
C GLY A 242 10.95 -17.53 -12.10
N LYS A 243 12.06 -17.85 -11.40
CA LYS A 243 12.36 -19.18 -10.89
C LYS A 243 11.89 -19.33 -9.45
N PRO A 244 11.75 -20.56 -8.95
CA PRO A 244 11.62 -20.79 -7.52
C PRO A 244 12.78 -20.15 -6.76
N VAL A 245 12.50 -19.63 -5.57
CA VAL A 245 13.48 -18.95 -4.72
C VAL A 245 13.53 -19.66 -3.37
N VAL A 246 14.73 -19.99 -2.91
CA VAL A 246 14.93 -20.75 -1.66
C VAL A 246 15.83 -19.97 -0.70
N GLN A 247 15.39 -19.87 0.55
CA GLN A 247 16.17 -19.30 1.65
C GLN A 247 16.26 -20.26 2.83
N ARG A 248 17.46 -20.50 3.35
CA ARG A 248 17.59 -21.18 4.64
C ARG A 248 17.14 -20.23 5.76
N GLY A 249 16.01 -20.54 6.42
CA GLY A 249 15.51 -19.85 7.60
C GLY A 249 16.29 -20.22 8.86
N GLN A 250 15.67 -20.06 10.02
CA GLN A 250 16.24 -20.49 11.30
C GLN A 250 16.28 -22.02 11.41
N ASN A 251 15.17 -22.67 11.10
CA ASN A 251 15.01 -24.11 11.27
C ASN A 251 14.76 -24.83 9.95
N LYS A 252 14.01 -24.22 9.02
CA LYS A 252 13.57 -24.82 7.77
C LYS A 252 14.10 -24.07 6.55
N TYR A 253 13.94 -24.66 5.38
CA TYR A 253 14.04 -23.94 4.11
C TYR A 253 12.70 -23.31 3.80
N ILE A 254 12.73 -22.06 3.36
CA ILE A 254 11.57 -21.38 2.82
C ILE A 254 11.66 -21.41 1.31
N VAL A 255 10.69 -22.02 0.69
CA VAL A 255 10.60 -22.16 -0.76
C VAL A 255 9.47 -21.27 -1.25
N GLN A 256 9.78 -20.37 -2.17
CA GLN A 256 8.81 -19.54 -2.87
C GLN A 256 8.69 -20.04 -4.31
N ASN A 257 7.51 -20.40 -4.72
CA ASN A 257 7.21 -20.70 -6.13
C ASN A 257 7.21 -19.42 -6.98
N PRO A 258 7.35 -19.52 -8.30
CA PRO A 258 7.23 -18.36 -9.19
C PRO A 258 5.89 -17.63 -9.00
N PRO A 259 5.83 -16.31 -9.26
CA PRO A 259 4.57 -15.57 -9.18
C PRO A 259 3.49 -16.14 -10.11
N VAL A 260 2.22 -15.99 -9.71
CA VAL A 260 1.07 -16.31 -10.55
C VAL A 260 1.04 -15.42 -11.79
N TYR A 261 0.56 -15.94 -12.90
CA TYR A 261 0.31 -15.14 -14.11
C TYR A 261 -0.72 -14.06 -13.85
N PRO A 262 -0.57 -12.87 -14.47
CA PRO A 262 -1.56 -11.81 -14.37
C PRO A 262 -2.95 -12.32 -14.76
N LEU A 263 -3.98 -11.82 -14.08
CA LEU A 263 -5.36 -12.07 -14.48
C LEU A 263 -5.62 -11.46 -15.86
N THR A 264 -6.38 -12.17 -16.69
CA THR A 264 -6.91 -11.59 -17.93
C THR A 264 -7.95 -10.51 -17.61
N GLN A 265 -8.38 -9.76 -18.62
CA GLN A 265 -9.42 -8.75 -18.44
C GLN A 265 -10.75 -9.39 -18.01
N GLU A 266 -11.10 -10.54 -18.60
CA GLU A 266 -12.29 -11.31 -18.30
C GLU A 266 -12.28 -11.85 -16.85
N GLU A 267 -11.13 -12.35 -16.40
CA GLU A 267 -10.95 -12.81 -15.02
C GLU A 267 -11.04 -11.65 -14.02
N MET A 268 -10.44 -10.50 -14.37
CA MET A 268 -10.60 -9.28 -13.56
C MET A 268 -12.06 -8.86 -13.48
N ASP A 269 -12.76 -8.81 -14.61
CA ASP A 269 -14.16 -8.41 -14.66
C ASP A 269 -15.03 -9.35 -13.82
N ALA A 270 -14.83 -10.66 -13.94
CA ALA A 270 -15.56 -11.65 -13.16
C ALA A 270 -15.43 -11.45 -11.64
N ILE A 271 -14.22 -11.14 -11.15
CA ILE A 271 -13.98 -10.86 -9.72
C ILE A 271 -14.74 -9.62 -9.25
N TYR A 272 -14.75 -8.55 -10.04
CA TYR A 272 -15.42 -7.30 -9.66
C TYR A 272 -16.95 -7.33 -9.86
N ASP A 273 -17.46 -8.28 -10.64
CA ASP A 273 -18.89 -8.50 -10.87
C ASP A 273 -19.55 -9.42 -9.82
N LEU A 274 -18.77 -9.99 -8.86
CA LEU A 274 -19.31 -10.79 -7.76
C LEU A 274 -20.29 -9.98 -6.88
N ASP A 275 -21.13 -10.70 -6.14
CA ASP A 275 -22.25 -10.14 -5.39
C ASP A 275 -21.86 -9.43 -4.09
N TYR A 276 -21.03 -8.41 -4.19
CA TYR A 276 -20.67 -7.55 -3.05
C TYR A 276 -21.87 -6.72 -2.56
N MET A 277 -22.02 -6.63 -1.22
CA MET A 277 -23.00 -5.76 -0.56
C MET A 277 -22.61 -4.26 -0.62
N ARG A 278 -21.33 -3.95 -0.81
CA ARG A 278 -20.73 -2.60 -0.83
C ARG A 278 -20.99 -1.81 0.45
N SER A 279 -21.03 -2.51 1.56
CA SER A 279 -21.24 -1.98 2.90
C SER A 279 -20.44 -2.79 3.93
N TRP A 280 -20.34 -2.26 5.14
CA TRP A 280 -19.96 -3.03 6.30
C TRP A 280 -21.10 -3.93 6.76
N HIS A 281 -20.77 -4.98 7.51
CA HIS A 281 -21.77 -5.88 8.08
C HIS A 281 -22.68 -5.13 9.09
N PRO A 282 -24.01 -5.33 9.09
CA PRO A 282 -24.96 -4.59 9.93
C PRO A 282 -24.68 -4.65 11.43
N SER A 283 -24.05 -5.71 11.92
CA SER A 283 -23.65 -5.81 13.34
C SER A 283 -22.76 -4.67 13.83
N TYR A 284 -22.14 -3.89 12.93
CA TYR A 284 -21.30 -2.74 13.27
C TYR A 284 -22.07 -1.41 13.33
N ASP A 285 -23.34 -1.37 12.97
CA ASP A 285 -24.14 -0.12 12.93
C ASP A 285 -24.21 0.54 14.31
N ALA A 286 -24.45 -0.26 15.36
CA ALA A 286 -24.49 0.20 16.75
C ALA A 286 -23.16 0.80 17.24
N HIS A 287 -22.05 0.51 16.54
CA HIS A 287 -20.71 0.99 16.87
C HIS A 287 -20.23 2.12 15.95
N GLY A 288 -21.09 2.66 15.07
CA GLY A 288 -20.76 3.73 14.14
C GLY A 288 -20.11 3.27 12.84
N GLY A 289 -20.26 1.98 12.47
CA GLY A 289 -19.79 1.43 11.21
C GLY A 289 -18.26 1.30 11.11
N VAL A 290 -17.73 1.19 9.89
CA VAL A 290 -16.30 1.02 9.60
C VAL A 290 -15.81 2.14 8.68
N ALA A 291 -15.08 3.09 9.23
CA ALA A 291 -14.68 4.33 8.54
C ALA A 291 -13.85 4.10 7.26
N ALA A 292 -13.15 2.96 7.13
CA ALA A 292 -12.40 2.64 5.92
C ALA A 292 -13.28 2.50 4.67
N LEU A 293 -14.58 2.18 4.82
CA LEU A 293 -15.52 2.13 3.70
C LEU A 293 -15.74 3.50 3.06
N GLU A 294 -15.73 4.59 3.83
CA GLU A 294 -15.99 5.96 3.33
C GLU A 294 -14.99 6.37 2.24
N GLU A 295 -13.76 5.86 2.33
CA GLU A 295 -12.70 6.18 1.35
C GLU A 295 -12.95 5.51 -0.02
N VAL A 296 -13.66 4.38 -0.06
CA VAL A 296 -13.82 3.54 -1.25
C VAL A 296 -15.25 3.33 -1.71
N GLN A 297 -16.26 3.61 -0.90
CA GLN A 297 -17.67 3.28 -1.15
C GLN A 297 -18.18 3.76 -2.53
N PHE A 298 -17.76 4.95 -2.95
CA PHE A 298 -18.10 5.53 -4.25
C PHE A 298 -16.86 5.66 -5.15
N SER A 299 -15.90 4.77 -4.99
CA SER A 299 -14.70 4.69 -5.82
C SER A 299 -14.66 3.38 -6.59
N ILE A 300 -14.06 3.39 -7.77
CA ILE A 300 -13.98 2.24 -8.66
C ILE A 300 -12.50 1.90 -8.89
N VAL A 301 -12.12 0.66 -8.61
CA VAL A 301 -10.82 0.13 -8.99
C VAL A 301 -10.86 -0.22 -10.47
N SER A 302 -10.08 0.48 -11.27
CA SER A 302 -10.03 0.28 -12.72
C SER A 302 -8.90 -0.66 -13.17
N CYS A 303 -7.86 -0.78 -12.34
CA CYS A 303 -6.70 -1.62 -12.62
C CYS A 303 -5.96 -2.01 -11.35
N ARG A 304 -5.13 -3.04 -11.46
CA ARG A 304 -4.15 -3.50 -10.44
C ARG A 304 -2.76 -3.55 -11.05
N GLY A 305 -1.73 -3.65 -10.21
CA GLY A 305 -0.34 -3.63 -10.64
C GLY A 305 0.23 -2.22 -10.79
N CYS A 306 1.56 -2.12 -10.79
CA CYS A 306 2.24 -0.82 -10.94
C CYS A 306 3.66 -1.00 -11.51
N PHE A 307 3.91 -0.52 -12.72
CA PHE A 307 5.25 -0.53 -13.32
C PHE A 307 6.14 0.64 -12.87
N GLY A 308 5.67 1.49 -11.97
CA GLY A 308 6.44 2.61 -11.40
C GLY A 308 7.66 2.17 -10.60
N SER A 309 7.59 1.01 -9.94
CA SER A 309 8.71 0.35 -9.24
C SER A 309 9.51 1.26 -8.30
N CYS A 310 8.82 2.17 -7.58
CA CYS A 310 9.48 3.05 -6.61
C CYS A 310 10.08 2.22 -5.47
N ALA A 311 11.32 2.52 -5.08
CA ALA A 311 12.10 1.72 -4.14
C ALA A 311 11.45 1.55 -2.75
N PHE A 312 10.65 2.51 -2.31
CA PHE A 312 9.98 2.52 -1.00
C PHE A 312 8.59 1.85 -1.01
N CYS A 313 8.05 1.53 -2.19
CA CYS A 313 6.65 1.12 -2.34
C CYS A 313 6.54 -0.41 -2.41
N ALA A 314 5.69 -0.99 -1.55
CA ALA A 314 5.43 -2.43 -1.54
C ALA A 314 4.35 -2.87 -2.53
N ILE A 315 3.63 -1.94 -3.18
CA ILE A 315 2.52 -2.28 -4.08
C ILE A 315 2.99 -3.16 -5.23
N HIS A 316 4.08 -2.81 -5.90
CA HIS A 316 4.59 -3.62 -7.00
C HIS A 316 5.12 -5.00 -6.56
N ALA A 317 5.57 -5.13 -5.29
CA ALA A 317 5.98 -6.41 -4.71
C ALA A 317 4.78 -7.30 -4.35
N HIS A 318 3.60 -6.71 -4.15
CA HIS A 318 2.36 -7.43 -3.81
C HIS A 318 1.46 -7.64 -5.05
N GLN A 319 1.21 -6.59 -5.83
CA GLN A 319 0.30 -6.67 -6.99
C GLN A 319 1.01 -6.97 -8.32
N GLY A 320 2.34 -6.98 -8.33
CA GLY A 320 3.13 -7.15 -9.54
C GLY A 320 3.36 -5.84 -10.31
N ARG A 321 4.19 -5.95 -11.37
CA ARG A 321 4.59 -4.82 -12.23
C ARG A 321 3.82 -4.77 -13.55
N ILE A 322 3.00 -5.77 -13.84
CA ILE A 322 2.17 -5.86 -15.05
C ILE A 322 0.78 -5.35 -14.70
N ILE A 323 0.26 -4.44 -15.50
CA ILE A 323 -1.07 -3.89 -15.28
C ILE A 323 -2.13 -4.91 -15.69
N GLN A 324 -3.10 -5.10 -14.81
CA GLN A 324 -4.29 -5.92 -15.00
C GLN A 324 -5.48 -4.97 -14.95
N ALA A 325 -6.07 -4.69 -16.11
CA ALA A 325 -7.13 -3.70 -16.25
C ALA A 325 -8.49 -4.36 -16.44
N ARG A 326 -9.53 -3.75 -15.89
CA ARG A 326 -10.92 -4.11 -16.14
C ARG A 326 -11.41 -3.52 -17.45
N SER A 327 -12.40 -4.17 -18.07
CA SER A 327 -13.09 -3.63 -19.25
C SER A 327 -13.89 -2.36 -18.89
N HIS A 328 -14.19 -1.56 -19.91
CA HIS A 328 -15.11 -0.42 -19.76
C HIS A 328 -16.48 -0.89 -19.30
N GLU A 329 -16.97 -1.99 -19.84
CA GLU A 329 -18.27 -2.58 -19.57
C GLU A 329 -18.41 -2.98 -18.08
N SER A 330 -17.41 -3.63 -17.51
CA SER A 330 -17.38 -3.98 -16.08
C SER A 330 -17.41 -2.72 -15.20
N ILE A 331 -16.59 -1.72 -15.52
CA ILE A 331 -16.55 -0.46 -14.77
C ILE A 331 -17.87 0.30 -14.88
N LEU A 332 -18.50 0.31 -16.05
CA LEU A 332 -19.80 0.95 -16.25
C LEU A 332 -20.94 0.23 -15.51
N ARG A 333 -20.90 -1.13 -15.44
CA ARG A 333 -21.84 -1.90 -14.60
C ARG A 333 -21.72 -1.49 -13.13
N GLU A 334 -20.49 -1.45 -12.63
CA GLU A 334 -20.22 -1.03 -11.25
C GLU A 334 -20.66 0.40 -11.00
N ALA A 335 -20.34 1.34 -11.88
CA ALA A 335 -20.78 2.74 -11.76
C ALA A 335 -22.31 2.87 -11.70
N LYS A 336 -23.05 2.09 -12.49
CA LYS A 336 -24.54 2.03 -12.41
C LYS A 336 -25.02 1.48 -11.07
N ILE A 337 -24.32 0.52 -10.46
CA ILE A 337 -24.65 0.03 -9.12
C ILE A 337 -24.44 1.16 -8.10
N LEU A 338 -23.29 1.87 -8.16
CA LEU A 338 -23.00 2.97 -7.24
C LEU A 338 -24.07 4.08 -7.28
N THR A 339 -24.63 4.41 -8.46
CA THR A 339 -25.66 5.44 -8.58
C THR A 339 -26.95 5.09 -7.84
N ARG A 340 -27.16 3.81 -7.49
CA ARG A 340 -28.36 3.30 -6.79
C ARG A 340 -28.13 3.07 -5.29
N LEU A 341 -26.88 3.17 -4.82
CA LEU A 341 -26.58 2.96 -3.41
C LEU A 341 -27.09 4.12 -2.54
N PRO A 342 -27.53 3.82 -1.31
CA PRO A 342 -27.88 4.85 -0.34
C PRO A 342 -26.73 5.85 -0.14
N GLY A 343 -27.05 7.14 -0.05
CA GLY A 343 -26.05 8.18 0.18
C GLY A 343 -25.29 8.66 -1.07
N PHE A 344 -25.52 8.08 -2.25
CA PHE A 344 -24.92 8.58 -3.49
C PHE A 344 -25.43 9.97 -3.86
N LYS A 345 -24.55 10.95 -3.96
CA LYS A 345 -24.88 12.36 -4.25
C LYS A 345 -24.56 12.79 -5.69
N GLY A 346 -24.29 11.83 -6.57
CA GLY A 346 -23.88 12.07 -7.95
C GLY A 346 -22.36 12.15 -8.16
N TYR A 347 -21.56 11.82 -7.15
CA TYR A 347 -20.10 11.92 -7.21
C TYR A 347 -19.46 10.54 -7.16
N ILE A 348 -18.73 10.17 -8.22
CA ILE A 348 -17.79 9.07 -8.19
C ILE A 348 -16.45 9.65 -7.72
N HIS A 349 -15.98 9.16 -6.58
CA HIS A 349 -14.84 9.77 -5.89
C HIS A 349 -13.50 9.43 -6.52
N ASP A 350 -13.41 8.29 -7.19
CA ASP A 350 -12.21 7.85 -7.91
C ASP A 350 -12.56 6.80 -8.97
N VAL A 351 -11.87 6.83 -10.09
CA VAL A 351 -11.79 5.74 -11.06
C VAL A 351 -10.31 5.50 -11.29
N GLY A 352 -9.71 4.63 -10.48
CA GLY A 352 -8.26 4.54 -10.42
C GLY A 352 -7.74 3.18 -10.00
N GLY A 353 -6.56 3.18 -9.42
CA GLY A 353 -5.83 2.01 -8.96
C GLY A 353 -4.58 2.46 -8.19
N PRO A 354 -3.52 1.63 -8.11
CA PRO A 354 -2.25 2.04 -7.49
C PRO A 354 -1.68 3.33 -8.08
N THR A 355 -1.95 3.56 -9.36
CA THR A 355 -1.68 4.80 -10.11
C THR A 355 -2.82 4.98 -11.10
N ALA A 356 -3.58 6.06 -11.00
CA ALA A 356 -4.84 6.23 -11.74
C ALA A 356 -4.68 6.14 -13.26
N ASN A 357 -3.63 6.72 -13.80
CA ASN A 357 -3.40 6.78 -15.24
C ASN A 357 -2.62 5.57 -15.82
N PHE A 358 -2.51 4.46 -15.06
CA PHE A 358 -1.96 3.20 -15.57
C PHE A 358 -3.11 2.27 -15.96
N ARG A 359 -3.52 2.29 -17.21
CA ARG A 359 -4.67 1.53 -17.70
C ARG A 359 -4.32 0.32 -18.56
N HIS A 360 -3.08 0.21 -19.00
CA HIS A 360 -2.58 -0.91 -19.80
C HIS A 360 -1.12 -1.20 -19.45
N THR A 361 -0.59 -2.29 -19.98
CA THR A 361 0.82 -2.66 -19.81
C THR A 361 1.72 -1.57 -20.37
N SER A 362 2.89 -1.36 -19.73
CA SER A 362 3.80 -0.29 -20.16
C SER A 362 4.35 -0.48 -21.58
N CYS A 363 4.32 -1.70 -22.12
CA CYS A 363 4.68 -2.02 -23.51
C CYS A 363 4.20 -3.42 -23.87
N ALA A 364 4.03 -3.70 -25.18
CA ALA A 364 3.57 -4.99 -25.69
C ALA A 364 4.45 -6.20 -25.28
N LYS A 365 5.75 -5.95 -24.99
CA LYS A 365 6.68 -6.99 -24.55
C LYS A 365 6.24 -7.64 -23.23
N GLN A 366 5.63 -6.89 -22.32
CA GLN A 366 5.34 -7.36 -20.96
C GLN A 366 4.42 -8.59 -20.92
N LEU A 367 3.45 -8.67 -21.83
CA LEU A 367 2.50 -9.79 -21.88
C LEU A 367 3.09 -11.07 -22.46
N LYS A 368 4.25 -10.98 -23.13
CA LYS A 368 4.89 -12.13 -23.76
C LYS A 368 6.16 -12.58 -23.05
N TYR A 369 6.96 -11.62 -22.56
CA TYR A 369 8.30 -11.88 -22.04
C TYR A 369 8.50 -11.32 -20.62
N GLY A 370 7.42 -10.83 -19.99
CA GLY A 370 7.51 -10.21 -18.68
C GLY A 370 8.18 -8.83 -18.65
N VAL A 371 8.44 -8.33 -17.44
CA VAL A 371 9.08 -7.04 -17.21
C VAL A 371 10.59 -7.11 -17.37
N CYS A 372 11.23 -5.99 -17.71
CA CYS A 372 12.69 -5.95 -17.78
C CYS A 372 13.33 -6.14 -16.40
N ARG A 373 14.36 -7.03 -16.32
CA ARG A 373 15.08 -7.30 -15.06
C ARG A 373 15.92 -6.10 -14.58
N ASP A 374 16.57 -5.41 -15.52
CA ASP A 374 17.60 -4.41 -15.20
C ASP A 374 17.18 -2.98 -15.55
N ARG A 375 15.90 -2.77 -15.94
CA ARG A 375 15.37 -1.46 -16.30
C ARG A 375 13.97 -1.24 -15.70
N GLN A 376 13.76 -0.06 -15.16
CA GLN A 376 12.42 0.43 -14.84
C GLN A 376 11.82 1.17 -16.03
N CYS A 377 10.48 1.13 -16.16
CA CYS A 377 9.79 1.71 -17.31
C CYS A 377 9.84 3.25 -17.34
N LEU A 378 9.94 3.88 -16.19
CA LEU A 378 9.89 5.35 -16.02
C LEU A 378 11.18 5.95 -15.44
N PHE A 379 12.15 5.14 -15.05
CA PHE A 379 13.38 5.62 -14.44
C PHE A 379 14.64 5.03 -15.12
N PRO A 380 15.72 5.83 -15.29
CA PRO A 380 15.89 7.24 -14.95
C PRO A 380 15.13 8.21 -15.86
N SER A 381 14.68 7.74 -17.00
CA SER A 381 13.80 8.41 -17.95
C SER A 381 12.80 7.40 -18.54
N PRO A 382 11.66 7.84 -19.09
CA PRO A 382 10.72 6.96 -19.75
C PRO A 382 11.40 6.07 -20.79
N CYS A 383 11.08 4.77 -20.79
CA CYS A 383 11.62 3.81 -21.73
C CYS A 383 11.20 4.22 -23.17
N PRO A 384 12.09 4.15 -24.19
CA PRO A 384 11.71 4.46 -25.56
C PRO A 384 10.53 3.63 -26.10
N ASN A 385 10.35 2.41 -25.55
CA ASN A 385 9.27 1.50 -25.95
C ASN A 385 8.02 1.63 -25.05
N ILE A 386 7.97 2.65 -24.17
CA ILE A 386 6.81 2.81 -23.30
C ILE A 386 5.60 3.26 -24.14
N ASP A 387 4.49 2.58 -23.92
CA ASP A 387 3.20 3.05 -24.39
C ASP A 387 2.61 3.98 -23.31
N ALA A 388 2.55 5.27 -23.63
CA ALA A 388 2.04 6.31 -22.72
C ALA A 388 0.70 6.91 -23.23
N ASP A 389 -0.01 6.21 -24.10
CA ASP A 389 -1.29 6.66 -24.64
C ASP A 389 -2.37 6.60 -23.57
N HIS A 390 -3.01 7.74 -23.26
CA HIS A 390 -4.12 7.85 -22.30
C HIS A 390 -5.51 7.78 -22.96
N SER A 391 -5.61 7.52 -24.28
CA SER A 391 -6.88 7.54 -25.01
C SER A 391 -7.93 6.59 -24.43
N ASP A 392 -7.52 5.37 -24.00
CA ASP A 392 -8.41 4.41 -23.33
C ASP A 392 -8.97 4.99 -22.02
N TYR A 393 -8.12 5.58 -21.20
CA TYR A 393 -8.53 6.15 -19.92
C TYR A 393 -9.46 7.36 -20.10
N ILE A 394 -9.17 8.23 -21.05
CA ILE A 394 -10.04 9.37 -21.41
C ILE A 394 -11.41 8.86 -21.87
N ALA A 395 -11.44 7.85 -22.74
CA ALA A 395 -12.68 7.27 -23.22
C ALA A 395 -13.52 6.66 -22.08
N LEU A 396 -12.86 5.93 -21.17
CA LEU A 396 -13.51 5.38 -19.97
C LEU A 396 -14.13 6.47 -19.09
N LEU A 397 -13.36 7.50 -18.75
CA LEU A 397 -13.81 8.60 -17.90
C LEU A 397 -15.00 9.35 -18.52
N ARG A 398 -14.99 9.57 -19.82
CA ARG A 398 -16.11 10.17 -20.58
C ARG A 398 -17.36 9.30 -20.53
N LYS A 399 -17.24 7.98 -20.72
CA LYS A 399 -18.36 7.04 -20.60
C LYS A 399 -18.96 7.04 -19.19
N VAL A 400 -18.13 6.99 -18.14
CA VAL A 400 -18.60 7.02 -16.75
C VAL A 400 -19.30 8.35 -16.42
N ARG A 401 -18.75 9.47 -16.88
CA ARG A 401 -19.33 10.80 -16.69
C ARG A 401 -20.69 10.98 -17.38
N ALA A 402 -20.91 10.28 -18.48
CA ALA A 402 -22.15 10.34 -19.25
C ALA A 402 -23.29 9.50 -18.64
N LEU A 403 -23.04 8.71 -17.58
CA LEU A 403 -24.07 7.88 -16.97
C LEU A 403 -25.14 8.74 -16.26
N PRO A 404 -26.43 8.38 -16.40
CA PRO A 404 -27.51 9.02 -15.65
C PRO A 404 -27.26 9.00 -14.14
N GLY A 405 -27.44 10.11 -13.47
CA GLY A 405 -27.23 10.27 -12.02
C GLY A 405 -25.79 10.63 -11.64
N VAL A 406 -24.82 10.53 -12.55
CA VAL A 406 -23.43 10.95 -12.30
C VAL A 406 -23.30 12.44 -12.64
N LYS A 407 -22.95 13.25 -11.64
CA LYS A 407 -22.67 14.69 -11.78
C LYS A 407 -21.20 14.97 -12.04
N LYS A 408 -20.31 14.25 -11.34
CA LYS A 408 -18.86 14.38 -11.49
C LYS A 408 -18.16 13.05 -11.21
N VAL A 409 -17.03 12.87 -11.90
CA VAL A 409 -16.09 11.76 -11.69
C VAL A 409 -14.75 12.37 -11.32
N PHE A 410 -14.23 12.07 -10.14
CA PHE A 410 -12.94 12.56 -9.67
C PHE A 410 -11.85 11.51 -9.85
N ILE A 411 -10.60 11.95 -9.83
CA ILE A 411 -9.39 11.14 -9.76
C ILE A 411 -8.66 11.52 -8.47
N ARG A 412 -8.64 10.60 -7.49
CA ARG A 412 -8.04 10.81 -6.16
C ARG A 412 -6.83 9.93 -5.88
N SER A 413 -6.72 8.79 -6.53
CA SER A 413 -5.62 7.82 -6.33
C SER A 413 -4.25 8.32 -6.80
N GLY A 414 -4.18 9.53 -7.33
CA GLY A 414 -2.93 10.13 -7.79
C GLY A 414 -2.56 9.69 -9.20
N ILE A 415 -1.76 10.52 -9.86
CA ILE A 415 -1.26 10.27 -11.21
C ILE A 415 0.27 10.27 -11.25
N ARG A 416 0.85 9.53 -12.19
CA ARG A 416 2.25 9.63 -12.56
C ARG A 416 2.38 10.74 -13.60
N TYR A 417 2.85 11.89 -13.16
CA TYR A 417 3.03 13.08 -14.01
C TYR A 417 4.13 12.90 -15.07
N ASP A 418 5.15 12.09 -14.78
CA ASP A 418 6.20 11.71 -15.72
C ASP A 418 5.66 10.84 -16.86
N TYR A 419 4.73 9.93 -16.57
CA TYR A 419 4.03 9.13 -17.57
C TYR A 419 3.07 9.99 -18.41
N LEU A 420 2.35 10.93 -17.77
CA LEU A 420 1.51 11.91 -18.48
C LEU A 420 2.36 12.78 -19.43
N LEU A 421 3.53 13.24 -19.00
CA LEU A 421 4.43 14.04 -19.84
C LEU A 421 5.05 13.24 -21.01
N ALA A 422 5.06 11.90 -20.93
CA ALA A 422 5.52 11.03 -22.00
C ALA A 422 4.44 10.80 -23.10
N ASP A 423 3.18 11.13 -22.82
CA ASP A 423 2.09 11.05 -23.79
C ASP A 423 2.26 12.13 -24.87
N LYS A 424 2.39 11.68 -26.11
CA LYS A 424 2.58 12.56 -27.28
C LYS A 424 1.32 13.38 -27.61
N LYS A 425 0.12 12.86 -27.28
CA LYS A 425 -1.16 13.50 -27.61
C LYS A 425 -1.49 14.66 -26.67
N GLN A 426 -1.02 14.61 -25.41
CA GLN A 426 -1.21 15.64 -24.36
C GLN A 426 -2.70 15.96 -24.05
N GLU A 427 -3.65 15.14 -24.51
CA GLU A 427 -5.09 15.36 -24.31
C GLU A 427 -5.53 15.09 -22.87
N PHE A 428 -4.84 14.16 -22.18
CA PHE A 428 -5.24 13.73 -20.85
C PHE A 428 -5.18 14.86 -19.81
N LEU A 429 -4.22 15.78 -19.91
CA LEU A 429 -4.14 16.90 -18.98
C LEU A 429 -5.32 17.86 -19.14
N ASP A 430 -5.78 18.10 -20.36
CA ASP A 430 -6.96 18.94 -20.62
C ASP A 430 -8.23 18.30 -20.05
N GLU A 431 -8.48 17.02 -20.34
CA GLU A 431 -9.61 16.25 -19.80
C GLU A 431 -9.58 16.23 -18.26
N LEU A 432 -8.40 15.96 -17.66
CA LEU A 432 -8.18 15.92 -16.23
C LEU A 432 -8.55 17.25 -15.55
N CYS A 433 -8.01 18.37 -16.04
CA CYS A 433 -8.26 19.69 -15.48
C CYS A 433 -9.74 20.11 -15.62
N ARG A 434 -10.35 19.89 -16.78
CA ARG A 434 -11.75 20.32 -17.00
C ARG A 434 -12.75 19.56 -16.16
N TYR A 435 -12.53 18.25 -15.93
CA TYR A 435 -13.64 17.40 -15.48
C TYR A 435 -13.35 16.57 -14.22
N HIS A 436 -12.06 16.31 -13.87
CA HIS A 436 -11.73 15.29 -12.90
C HIS A 436 -10.99 15.78 -11.65
N ILE A 437 -10.71 17.08 -11.56
CA ILE A 437 -10.09 17.71 -10.39
C ILE A 437 -11.14 18.52 -9.62
N SER A 438 -11.21 18.32 -8.30
CA SER A 438 -12.11 19.06 -7.40
C SER A 438 -11.53 20.37 -6.84
N GLY A 439 -10.44 20.89 -7.44
CA GLY A 439 -9.66 22.04 -6.97
C GLY A 439 -8.24 21.68 -6.55
N LEU A 440 -8.01 20.45 -6.09
CA LEU A 440 -6.71 19.96 -5.64
C LEU A 440 -6.32 18.69 -6.40
N LEU A 441 -5.13 18.70 -7.02
CA LEU A 441 -4.54 17.52 -7.65
C LEU A 441 -3.36 17.02 -6.79
N LYS A 442 -3.50 15.80 -6.27
CA LYS A 442 -2.45 15.12 -5.51
C LYS A 442 -1.41 14.54 -6.46
N ILE A 443 -0.15 14.82 -6.21
CA ILE A 443 1.00 14.28 -6.94
C ILE A 443 2.11 13.90 -5.97
N ALA A 444 2.98 13.01 -6.38
CA ALA A 444 4.01 12.44 -5.52
C ALA A 444 5.42 12.60 -6.10
N PRO A 445 6.03 13.80 -6.07
CA PRO A 445 7.44 13.98 -6.41
C PRO A 445 8.38 13.31 -5.41
N GLU A 446 7.96 13.12 -4.17
CA GLU A 446 8.61 12.47 -3.04
C GLU A 446 9.85 13.20 -2.50
N HIS A 447 10.70 13.75 -3.36
CA HIS A 447 11.87 14.56 -3.05
C HIS A 447 12.26 15.44 -4.25
N ILE A 448 13.37 16.21 -4.13
CA ILE A 448 13.89 17.01 -5.26
C ILE A 448 15.41 16.85 -5.44
N ALA A 449 16.12 16.40 -4.41
CA ALA A 449 17.57 16.21 -4.49
C ALA A 449 17.90 14.99 -5.37
N PRO A 450 18.76 15.14 -6.41
CA PRO A 450 19.05 14.09 -7.37
C PRO A 450 19.53 12.76 -6.76
N PRO A 451 20.43 12.75 -5.74
CA PRO A 451 20.88 11.48 -5.15
C PRO A 451 19.76 10.71 -4.43
N VAL A 452 18.77 11.43 -3.88
CA VAL A 452 17.63 10.83 -3.18
C VAL A 452 16.62 10.29 -4.20
N LEU A 453 16.28 11.07 -5.23
CA LEU A 453 15.39 10.65 -6.31
C LEU A 453 15.92 9.43 -7.04
N GLN A 454 17.23 9.37 -7.29
CA GLN A 454 17.88 8.21 -7.88
C GLN A 454 17.63 6.93 -7.06
N ARG A 455 17.81 6.99 -5.74
CA ARG A 455 17.57 5.85 -4.84
C ARG A 455 16.10 5.52 -4.65
N MET A 456 15.22 6.48 -4.86
CA MET A 456 13.77 6.26 -4.86
C MET A 456 13.26 5.64 -6.17
N GLY A 457 14.04 5.66 -7.26
CA GLY A 457 13.57 5.31 -8.60
C GLY A 457 12.52 6.30 -9.13
N LYS A 458 12.73 7.60 -8.85
CA LYS A 458 11.81 8.69 -9.23
C LYS A 458 12.48 9.62 -10.26
N PRO A 459 11.68 10.27 -11.14
CA PRO A 459 12.22 11.21 -12.12
C PRO A 459 12.89 12.40 -11.45
N GLY A 460 13.81 13.03 -12.16
CA GLY A 460 14.52 14.21 -11.68
C GLY A 460 13.61 15.41 -11.41
N LYS A 461 14.12 16.37 -10.61
CA LYS A 461 13.43 17.61 -10.24
C LYS A 461 12.89 18.39 -11.45
N GLU A 462 13.63 18.38 -12.55
CA GLU A 462 13.28 19.09 -13.80
C GLU A 462 11.95 18.60 -14.41
N VAL A 463 11.67 17.28 -14.29
CA VAL A 463 10.41 16.69 -14.78
C VAL A 463 9.23 17.20 -13.94
N TYR A 464 9.42 17.28 -12.62
CA TYR A 464 8.41 17.83 -11.73
C TYR A 464 8.15 19.32 -12.00
N VAL A 465 9.21 20.12 -12.14
CA VAL A 465 9.10 21.56 -12.46
C VAL A 465 8.43 21.78 -13.82
N LYS A 466 8.75 20.95 -14.83
CA LYS A 466 8.07 20.99 -16.14
C LYS A 466 6.56 20.75 -15.97
N PHE A 467 6.18 19.72 -15.20
CA PHE A 467 4.77 19.44 -14.94
C PHE A 467 4.07 20.58 -14.20
N MET A 468 4.69 21.15 -13.17
CA MET A 468 4.13 22.31 -12.44
C MET A 468 3.80 23.47 -13.38
N ARG A 469 4.75 23.82 -14.29
CA ARG A 469 4.55 24.90 -15.25
C ARG A 469 3.42 24.59 -16.23
N LEU A 470 3.39 23.38 -16.77
CA LEU A 470 2.35 22.94 -17.69
C LEU A 470 0.97 22.95 -17.04
N PHE A 471 0.84 22.45 -15.80
CA PHE A 471 -0.40 22.47 -15.03
C PHE A 471 -0.86 23.91 -14.74
N ALA A 472 0.02 24.80 -14.33
CA ALA A 472 -0.30 26.19 -14.07
C ALA A 472 -0.75 26.92 -15.35
N GLN A 473 -0.05 26.68 -16.47
CA GLN A 473 -0.43 27.22 -17.78
C GLN A 473 -1.82 26.72 -18.19
N LYS A 474 -2.08 25.41 -18.08
CA LYS A 474 -3.37 24.82 -18.44
C LYS A 474 -4.51 25.41 -17.60
N ASN A 475 -4.33 25.56 -16.30
CA ASN A 475 -5.32 26.19 -15.43
C ASN A 475 -5.60 27.66 -15.80
N LYS A 476 -4.56 28.40 -16.18
CA LYS A 476 -4.72 29.80 -16.66
C LYS A 476 -5.50 29.84 -17.97
N GLU A 477 -5.19 28.95 -18.93
CA GLU A 477 -5.91 28.84 -20.21
C GLU A 477 -7.40 28.50 -20.01
N LEU A 478 -7.71 27.66 -19.02
CA LEU A 478 -9.06 27.19 -18.72
C LEU A 478 -9.81 28.10 -17.72
N GLY A 479 -9.17 29.08 -17.13
CA GLY A 479 -9.75 29.92 -16.08
C GLY A 479 -10.12 29.16 -14.79
N LEU A 480 -9.37 28.09 -14.43
CA LEU A 480 -9.67 27.21 -13.31
C LEU A 480 -8.78 27.50 -12.09
N PRO A 481 -9.34 27.61 -10.86
CA PRO A 481 -8.59 27.79 -9.62
C PRO A 481 -8.18 26.45 -9.03
N GLN A 482 -7.28 25.71 -9.71
CA GLN A 482 -6.81 24.40 -9.24
C GLN A 482 -5.35 24.48 -8.80
N TYR A 483 -5.00 23.68 -7.78
CA TYR A 483 -3.68 23.66 -7.16
C TYR A 483 -3.11 22.26 -7.04
N LEU A 484 -1.79 22.16 -7.12
CA LEU A 484 -1.06 20.92 -6.85
C LEU A 484 -0.86 20.74 -5.34
N VAL A 485 -1.08 19.52 -4.88
CA VAL A 485 -0.73 19.08 -3.52
C VAL A 485 0.39 18.03 -3.62
N PRO A 486 1.64 18.46 -3.56
CA PRO A 486 2.78 17.54 -3.66
C PRO A 486 3.02 16.82 -2.33
N TYR A 487 3.22 15.49 -2.43
CA TYR A 487 3.66 14.66 -1.31
C TYR A 487 5.18 14.51 -1.33
N PHE A 488 5.78 14.63 -0.14
CA PHE A 488 7.21 14.45 0.07
C PHE A 488 7.46 13.48 1.23
N ILE A 489 8.55 12.70 1.11
CA ILE A 489 8.99 11.72 2.11
C ILE A 489 10.27 12.23 2.77
N SER A 490 10.29 12.31 4.11
CA SER A 490 11.49 12.59 4.87
C SER A 490 12.27 11.32 5.20
N SER A 491 13.57 11.44 5.38
CA SER A 491 14.44 10.40 5.93
C SER A 491 14.49 9.10 5.11
N HIS A 492 14.22 9.17 3.79
CA HIS A 492 14.46 8.04 2.89
C HIS A 492 15.96 7.68 2.88
N PRO A 493 16.34 6.40 2.76
CA PRO A 493 17.75 6.02 2.58
C PRO A 493 18.42 6.83 1.46
N GLY A 494 19.61 7.36 1.74
CA GLY A 494 20.32 8.29 0.87
C GLY A 494 20.04 9.77 1.11
N CYS A 495 19.02 10.13 1.90
CA CYS A 495 18.73 11.53 2.23
C CYS A 495 19.62 12.01 3.37
N THR A 496 20.63 12.78 3.04
CA THR A 496 21.50 13.49 4.00
C THR A 496 20.79 14.75 4.52
N LEU A 497 21.35 15.37 5.56
CA LEU A 497 20.82 16.62 6.08
C LEU A 497 20.87 17.75 5.03
N ASN A 498 21.92 17.79 4.21
CA ASN A 498 22.03 18.75 3.11
C ASN A 498 20.93 18.56 2.05
N ASN A 499 20.58 17.32 1.72
CA ASN A 499 19.48 17.05 0.79
C ASN A 499 18.13 17.47 1.37
N ALA A 500 17.92 17.32 2.68
CA ALA A 500 16.71 17.79 3.35
C ALA A 500 16.63 19.33 3.37
N ILE A 501 17.77 20.02 3.52
CA ILE A 501 17.85 21.49 3.41
C ILE A 501 17.56 21.92 1.98
N GLU A 502 18.13 21.26 0.97
CA GLU A 502 17.83 21.54 -0.45
C GLU A 502 16.33 21.44 -0.75
N LEU A 503 15.65 20.44 -0.18
CA LEU A 503 14.19 20.33 -0.28
C LEU A 503 13.48 21.51 0.40
N ALA A 504 13.93 21.92 1.59
CA ALA A 504 13.35 23.08 2.29
C ALA A 504 13.53 24.39 1.51
N GLU A 505 14.69 24.61 0.89
CA GLU A 505 14.94 25.74 0.01
C GLU A 505 14.00 25.73 -1.21
N PHE A 506 13.82 24.57 -1.85
CA PHE A 506 12.88 24.41 -2.95
C PHE A 506 11.44 24.71 -2.53
N LEU A 507 10.99 24.21 -1.38
CA LEU A 507 9.65 24.49 -0.83
C LEU A 507 9.45 26.00 -0.55
N ARG A 508 10.49 26.67 -0.06
CA ARG A 508 10.49 28.14 0.09
C ARG A 508 10.30 28.84 -1.26
N ASP A 509 11.06 28.44 -2.26
CA ASP A 509 11.09 29.10 -3.57
C ASP A 509 9.76 28.93 -4.32
N ILE A 510 9.11 27.77 -4.22
CA ILE A 510 7.77 27.56 -4.77
C ILE A 510 6.65 28.05 -3.84
N LYS A 511 6.99 28.67 -2.70
CA LYS A 511 6.05 29.18 -1.67
C LYS A 511 5.06 28.13 -1.17
N HIS A 512 5.46 26.86 -1.16
CA HIS A 512 4.65 25.75 -0.68
C HIS A 512 5.07 25.33 0.74
N GLN A 513 4.08 25.14 1.61
CA GLN A 513 4.28 24.62 2.96
C GLN A 513 3.46 23.35 3.12
N PRO A 514 4.05 22.16 3.13
CA PRO A 514 3.33 20.93 3.33
C PRO A 514 2.62 20.91 4.70
N GLU A 515 1.31 20.68 4.70
CA GLU A 515 0.56 20.48 5.95
C GLU A 515 0.86 19.12 6.56
N GLN A 516 0.95 18.11 5.70
CA GLN A 516 1.30 16.74 6.08
C GLN A 516 2.64 16.34 5.49
N VAL A 517 3.47 15.73 6.30
CA VAL A 517 4.77 15.17 5.92
C VAL A 517 4.79 13.70 6.29
N GLN A 518 5.20 12.88 5.34
CA GLN A 518 5.39 11.45 5.56
C GLN A 518 6.87 11.18 5.90
N ASP A 519 7.10 10.51 7.03
CA ASP A 519 8.41 9.93 7.30
C ASP A 519 8.51 8.57 6.61
N PHE A 520 9.68 8.26 6.09
CA PHE A 520 9.94 6.94 5.53
C PHE A 520 9.73 5.85 6.61
N ILE A 521 8.88 4.88 6.29
CA ILE A 521 8.69 3.67 7.08
C ILE A 521 9.31 2.51 6.30
N PRO A 522 10.32 1.83 6.87
CA PRO A 522 10.87 0.63 6.28
C PRO A 522 9.80 -0.47 6.20
N THR A 523 9.23 -0.66 5.02
CA THR A 523 8.23 -1.70 4.75
C THR A 523 8.95 -2.97 4.29
N PRO A 524 8.73 -4.14 4.90
CA PRO A 524 9.34 -5.39 4.46
C PRO A 524 9.14 -5.63 2.97
N GLY A 525 10.10 -6.29 2.32
CA GLY A 525 10.04 -6.60 0.88
C GLY A 525 10.25 -5.41 -0.07
N SER A 526 10.62 -4.22 0.42
CA SER A 526 10.95 -3.06 -0.41
C SER A 526 12.46 -2.84 -0.52
N GLU A 527 12.92 -2.31 -1.67
CA GLU A 527 14.33 -1.96 -1.92
C GLU A 527 14.86 -0.94 -0.90
N ALA A 528 14.04 0.05 -0.56
CA ALA A 528 14.41 1.05 0.42
C ALA A 528 14.60 0.45 1.83
N THR A 529 13.86 -0.59 2.20
CA THR A 529 14.09 -1.31 3.46
C THR A 529 15.38 -2.10 3.44
N ALA A 530 15.73 -2.68 2.29
CA ALA A 530 17.03 -3.34 2.13
C ALA A 530 18.17 -2.34 2.34
N MET A 531 18.11 -1.16 1.72
CA MET A 531 19.07 -0.08 1.94
C MET A 531 19.07 0.42 3.40
N TYR A 532 17.89 0.58 4.00
CA TYR A 532 17.75 1.07 5.38
C TYR A 532 18.43 0.14 6.39
N TYR A 533 18.21 -1.16 6.27
CA TYR A 533 18.77 -2.14 7.19
C TYR A 533 20.26 -2.37 6.94
N SER A 534 20.66 -2.63 5.68
CA SER A 534 22.03 -3.01 5.34
C SER A 534 23.00 -1.81 5.32
N GLY A 535 22.54 -0.62 4.94
CA GLY A 535 23.39 0.54 4.68
C GLY A 535 24.08 0.50 3.32
N VAL A 536 23.65 -0.42 2.42
CA VAL A 536 24.18 -0.51 1.06
C VAL A 536 23.06 -0.59 0.02
N ASP A 537 23.33 -0.12 -1.17
CA ASP A 537 22.44 -0.23 -2.33
C ASP A 537 22.44 -1.67 -2.85
N PRO A 538 21.29 -2.35 -2.92
CA PRO A 538 21.20 -3.75 -3.33
C PRO A 538 21.70 -4.04 -4.76
N LYS A 539 21.68 -3.05 -5.65
CA LYS A 539 22.06 -3.19 -7.06
C LYS A 539 23.55 -2.94 -7.28
N SER A 540 24.08 -1.89 -6.65
CA SER A 540 25.47 -1.45 -6.86
C SER A 540 26.44 -1.88 -5.75
N GLY A 541 25.95 -2.30 -4.58
CA GLY A 541 26.76 -2.57 -3.40
C GLY A 541 27.39 -1.32 -2.74
N GLN A 542 27.10 -0.13 -3.26
CA GLN A 542 27.63 1.13 -2.72
C GLN A 542 27.01 1.47 -1.37
N SER A 543 27.80 2.09 -0.50
CA SER A 543 27.32 2.59 0.79
C SER A 543 26.20 3.62 0.64
N VAL A 544 25.19 3.54 1.49
CA VAL A 544 24.03 4.43 1.53
C VAL A 544 23.91 5.05 2.91
N PHE A 545 23.87 6.38 2.97
CA PHE A 545 23.56 7.08 4.21
C PHE A 545 22.12 6.74 4.67
N VAL A 546 21.95 6.50 5.96
CA VAL A 546 20.65 6.23 6.58
C VAL A 546 20.52 7.02 7.87
N ALA A 547 19.51 7.88 7.94
CA ALA A 547 19.15 8.58 9.17
C ALA A 547 18.48 7.60 10.15
N ARG A 548 19.27 6.97 11.03
CA ARG A 548 18.80 5.99 12.01
C ARG A 548 18.37 6.62 13.33
N ASN A 549 19.06 7.70 13.71
CA ASN A 549 18.77 8.41 14.95
C ASN A 549 17.41 9.12 14.84
N PRO A 550 16.50 8.96 15.81
CA PRO A 550 15.21 9.66 15.83
C PRO A 550 15.33 11.18 15.75
N HIS A 551 16.37 11.76 16.35
CA HIS A 551 16.62 13.20 16.32
C HIS A 551 17.00 13.69 14.91
N ASP A 552 17.85 12.95 14.17
CA ASP A 552 18.19 13.27 12.78
C ASP A 552 16.96 13.19 11.87
N LYS A 553 16.08 12.20 12.08
CA LYS A 553 14.79 12.12 11.38
C LYS A 553 13.90 13.32 11.70
N ALA A 554 13.81 13.71 12.97
CA ALA A 554 13.03 14.87 13.41
C ALA A 554 13.53 16.16 12.76
N MET A 555 14.85 16.36 12.64
CA MET A 555 15.44 17.51 11.95
C MET A 555 15.06 17.53 10.46
N GLN A 556 15.21 16.40 9.74
CA GLN A 556 14.83 16.31 8.32
C GLN A 556 13.35 16.58 8.10
N ARG A 557 12.49 16.06 8.97
CA ARG A 557 11.05 16.32 8.94
C ARG A 557 10.73 17.79 9.22
N ALA A 558 11.38 18.39 10.24
CA ALA A 558 11.17 19.78 10.61
C ALA A 558 11.52 20.75 9.49
N LEU A 559 12.55 20.46 8.69
CA LEU A 559 12.96 21.25 7.52
C LEU A 559 11.85 21.36 6.47
N MET A 560 11.05 20.32 6.25
CA MET A 560 9.91 20.40 5.32
C MET A 560 8.78 21.31 5.84
N GLN A 561 8.70 21.49 7.15
CA GLN A 561 7.73 22.38 7.82
C GLN A 561 8.44 23.51 8.57
N TYR A 562 9.47 24.11 7.97
CA TYR A 562 10.37 25.06 8.61
C TYR A 562 9.67 26.32 9.16
N LYS A 563 8.51 26.71 8.62
CA LYS A 563 7.72 27.85 9.10
C LYS A 563 6.94 27.56 10.38
N ALA A 564 6.73 26.29 10.72
CA ALA A 564 5.96 25.93 11.92
C ALA A 564 6.73 26.34 13.19
N PRO A 565 6.16 27.15 14.11
CA PRO A 565 6.87 27.63 15.30
C PRO A 565 7.48 26.53 16.16
N ARG A 566 6.78 25.39 16.27
CA ARG A 566 7.23 24.19 17.00
C ARG A 566 8.51 23.57 16.44
N ASN A 567 8.80 23.77 15.15
CA ASN A 567 9.96 23.18 14.49
C ASN A 567 11.19 24.08 14.52
N ARG A 568 11.06 25.35 14.98
CA ARG A 568 12.11 26.36 14.90
C ARG A 568 13.45 25.88 15.46
N GLN A 569 13.45 25.23 16.63
CA GLN A 569 14.67 24.78 17.30
C GLN A 569 15.38 23.69 16.50
N LEU A 570 14.61 22.71 16.00
CA LEU A 570 15.13 21.61 15.17
C LEU A 570 15.69 22.12 13.84
N VAL A 571 15.02 23.11 13.22
CA VAL A 571 15.49 23.72 11.96
C VAL A 571 16.77 24.53 12.21
N LEU A 572 16.86 25.29 13.31
CA LEU A 572 18.07 26.01 13.68
C LEU A 572 19.26 25.07 13.87
N GLU A 573 19.07 24.00 14.65
CA GLU A 573 20.08 22.98 14.87
C GLU A 573 20.51 22.30 13.57
N ALA A 574 19.54 21.94 12.70
CA ALA A 574 19.81 21.35 11.40
C ALA A 574 20.70 22.26 10.52
N LEU A 575 20.39 23.56 10.47
CA LEU A 575 21.16 24.54 9.71
C LEU A 575 22.56 24.73 10.28
N GLN A 576 22.72 24.80 11.60
CA GLN A 576 24.01 24.89 12.29
C GLN A 576 24.86 23.64 12.02
N LYS A 577 24.28 22.44 12.20
CA LYS A 577 24.96 21.16 11.95
C LYS A 577 25.44 20.99 10.50
N ALA A 578 24.68 21.54 9.56
CA ALA A 578 25.02 21.55 8.14
C ALA A 578 25.93 22.70 7.70
N GLY A 579 26.27 23.65 8.60
CA GLY A 579 27.05 24.85 8.27
C GLY A 579 26.30 25.87 7.39
N ARG A 580 24.95 25.80 7.31
CA ARG A 580 24.11 26.62 6.45
C ARG A 580 23.54 27.85 7.22
N LEU A 581 24.44 28.62 7.86
CA LEU A 581 24.07 29.85 8.59
C LEU A 581 23.52 30.94 7.65
N ASP A 582 23.86 30.87 6.36
CA ASP A 582 23.35 31.75 5.30
C ASP A 582 21.81 31.70 5.16
N LEU A 583 21.17 30.63 5.67
CA LEU A 583 19.71 30.45 5.66
C LEU A 583 19.01 30.98 6.92
N ILE A 584 19.77 31.66 7.81
CA ILE A 584 19.24 32.28 9.02
C ILE A 584 19.41 33.82 8.88
N GLY A 585 18.32 34.57 8.95
CA GLY A 585 18.34 36.01 8.78
C GLY A 585 17.02 36.58 8.25
N SER A 586 17.02 37.84 7.83
CA SER A 586 15.85 38.54 7.31
C SER A 586 15.73 38.52 5.77
N GLY A 587 16.71 37.95 5.08
CA GLY A 587 16.74 37.89 3.62
C GLY A 587 15.70 36.94 3.01
N PRO A 588 15.29 37.13 1.75
CA PRO A 588 14.26 36.31 1.09
C PRO A 588 14.70 34.87 0.89
N LYS A 589 16.00 34.57 0.95
CA LYS A 589 16.56 33.24 0.86
C LYS A 589 16.62 32.49 2.21
N CYS A 590 16.36 33.19 3.34
CA CYS A 590 16.42 32.58 4.66
C CYS A 590 15.21 31.68 4.92
N LEU A 591 15.45 30.58 5.64
CA LEU A 591 14.41 29.66 6.14
C LEU A 591 13.92 30.09 7.53
N LEU A 592 14.82 30.67 8.35
CA LEU A 592 14.52 31.16 9.70
C LEU A 592 14.87 32.62 9.83
N ALA A 593 13.97 33.40 10.46
CA ALA A 593 14.29 34.74 10.89
C ALA A 593 15.24 34.72 12.11
N GLU A 594 16.18 35.67 12.21
CA GLU A 594 16.94 35.90 13.44
C GLU A 594 15.98 36.14 14.61
N LYS A 595 16.28 35.58 15.79
CA LYS A 595 15.61 36.04 17.01
C LYS A 595 16.00 37.51 17.20
N GLN A 596 15.06 38.42 17.08
CA GLN A 596 15.29 39.76 17.67
C GLN A 596 15.59 39.55 19.15
N ALA A 597 16.80 39.97 19.55
CA ALA A 597 17.18 40.04 20.96
C ALA A 597 16.09 40.83 21.68
N GLY A 598 15.49 40.25 22.69
CA GLY A 598 14.28 40.70 23.33
C GLY A 598 14.24 42.21 23.68
N GLY A 599 13.53 42.97 22.91
CA GLY A 599 12.94 44.22 23.36
C GLY A 599 11.76 43.87 24.29
N ARG A 600 11.94 43.99 25.59
CA ARG A 600 10.84 44.05 26.55
C ARG A 600 9.95 45.25 26.17
N ARG A 601 8.93 45.01 25.36
CA ARG A 601 7.79 45.96 25.31
C ARG A 601 6.89 45.65 26.50
N GLY A 602 6.99 46.49 27.52
CA GLY A 602 6.02 46.60 28.59
C GLY A 602 4.66 46.95 27.98
N GLY A 603 3.82 45.99 27.82
CA GLY A 603 2.42 46.14 27.48
C GLY A 603 1.60 45.95 28.74
N LYS A 604 0.95 47.01 29.21
CA LYS A 604 -0.05 47.00 30.27
C LYS A 604 -1.11 45.90 30.03
N PRO A 605 -1.64 45.25 31.09
CA PRO A 605 -2.71 44.29 30.92
C PRO A 605 -3.98 44.98 30.38
N ARG A 606 -4.49 44.49 29.26
CA ARG A 606 -5.85 44.84 28.83
C ARG A 606 -6.86 44.05 29.69
N GLU A 607 -7.70 44.82 30.39
CA GLU A 607 -8.87 44.31 31.12
C GLU A 607 -9.74 43.41 30.25
N ALA A 608 -10.11 42.28 30.81
CA ALA A 608 -10.96 41.31 30.15
C ALA A 608 -12.41 41.85 30.08
N ALA A 609 -12.86 42.16 28.87
CA ALA A 609 -14.28 42.44 28.63
C ALA A 609 -15.09 41.13 28.80
N ARG A 610 -15.99 41.13 29.78
CA ARG A 610 -16.98 40.07 30.07
C ARG A 610 -17.91 39.86 28.84
N ARG A 611 -17.92 38.65 28.31
CA ARG A 611 -18.97 38.21 27.34
C ARG A 611 -20.28 37.91 28.08
N PRO A 612 -21.45 38.35 27.56
CA PRO A 612 -22.73 38.04 28.17
C PRO A 612 -23.12 36.58 27.90
N LYS A 613 -23.67 35.92 28.90
CA LYS A 613 -24.28 34.59 28.85
C LYS A 613 -25.52 34.62 27.91
N ARG A 614 -25.53 33.77 26.88
CA ARG A 614 -26.77 33.42 26.19
C ARG A 614 -27.53 32.39 27.02
N ARG A 615 -28.79 32.70 27.30
CA ARG A 615 -29.80 31.81 27.86
C ARG A 615 -30.47 30.99 26.75
N SER A 616 -30.91 29.79 27.14
CA SER A 616 -31.81 28.80 26.56
C SER A 616 -31.32 28.10 25.29
#